data_032d52e4b1927f4007f574a40bba946d
#
_entry.id   032d52e4b1927f4007f574a40bba946d
#
_cell.length_a   1.000
_cell.length_b   1.000
_cell.length_c   1.000
_cell.angle_alpha   90.00
_cell.angle_beta   90.00
_cell.angle_gamma   90.00
#
_symmetry.space_group_name_H-M   'P 1'
#
loop_
_entity.id
_entity.type
_entity.pdbx_description
1 polymer ?
#
loop_
_entity_poly.entity_id
_entity_poly.type
_entity_poly.pdbx_seq_one_letter_code
_entity_poly.pdbx_strand_id
1 'polypeptide(L)'
;LVIERKEGRSSLQDVQQYEGDKNDLVLKYYVLDLLSLKGHDLRGLELFKRKELLKALIVPINSKVIIYNDHIAGKGSDLFKKAQKEGWEGIIGKDIHSYYNSGKRTDRWLKFKLQNSQEAIICGYTAPTGSRKHFGALVLGINEGNKIRYIGNCGTGFNETSIKELYQQMHPLETSERPFAEKVHQRTKVTWIKPELVCEVWYSEWTGDKHLRHPVYKGLRADKNKEKVIMETPEKQSADEELISIGKAQLKATHLNKVFWPDEGITKGELLHYYRDMAEWIVPYLKDKPISMRRQPNGIGDPGFFQKDTDVNHLPSWIKSEPLYSESNDKNINYIIGKDAATLLYMVNLGCIEINPWLSSYKKPENPDFVVIDIDPHDVPFTEAVQVALKTKEVFDRMKLDVFIKTSGSKGLHIYCYLGAKYDYDFVKMFAEYVAKLVNHELPDITSIERSPAKRPKKTYVDFLQNRRGQTIACPYSV
;
A
#
# COMPACT_ATOMS: atom_id res chain seq x y z
N LEU A 1 -21.03 21.50 0.89
CA LEU A 1 -22.08 21.93 -0.04
C LEU A 1 -21.72 21.43 -1.44
N VAL A 2 -22.71 20.99 -2.19
CA VAL A 2 -22.59 20.53 -3.56
C VAL A 2 -23.79 21.02 -4.34
N ILE A 3 -23.58 21.48 -5.54
CA ILE A 3 -24.66 21.72 -6.49
C ILE A 3 -24.71 20.54 -7.45
N GLU A 4 -25.81 19.85 -7.50
CA GLU A 4 -26.04 18.73 -8.39
C GLU A 4 -26.80 19.19 -9.63
N ARG A 5 -26.20 19.00 -10.81
CA ARG A 5 -26.87 19.21 -12.10
C ARG A 5 -27.80 18.02 -12.41
N LYS A 6 -28.77 18.20 -13.28
CA LYS A 6 -29.69 17.11 -13.72
C LYS A 6 -28.97 15.83 -14.18
N GLU A 7 -27.73 15.95 -14.61
CA GLU A 7 -26.89 14.83 -15.07
C GLU A 7 -26.10 14.13 -13.94
N GLY A 8 -26.32 14.49 -12.67
CA GLY A 8 -25.64 13.88 -11.50
C GLY A 8 -24.20 14.32 -11.29
N ARG A 9 -23.73 15.32 -12.04
CA ARG A 9 -22.36 15.87 -11.87
C ARG A 9 -22.41 17.12 -11.00
N SER A 10 -21.41 17.26 -10.13
CA SER A 10 -21.20 18.45 -9.31
C SER A 10 -19.97 19.21 -9.74
N SER A 11 -19.97 20.53 -9.58
CA SER A 11 -18.85 21.42 -9.88
C SER A 11 -18.63 22.38 -8.70
N LEU A 12 -17.36 22.57 -8.32
CA LEU A 12 -16.99 23.59 -7.32
C LEU A 12 -17.36 25.00 -7.80
N GLN A 13 -17.23 25.26 -9.09
CA GLN A 13 -17.58 26.54 -9.68
C GLN A 13 -19.06 26.86 -9.55
N ASP A 14 -19.94 25.85 -9.72
CA ASP A 14 -21.38 26.02 -9.53
C ASP A 14 -21.72 26.42 -8.09
N VAL A 15 -20.98 25.86 -7.10
CA VAL A 15 -21.14 26.20 -5.68
C VAL A 15 -20.69 27.63 -5.39
N GLN A 16 -19.59 28.08 -6.00
CA GLN A 16 -19.04 29.43 -5.82
C GLN A 16 -19.92 30.51 -6.46
N GLN A 17 -20.64 30.16 -7.52
CA GLN A 17 -21.47 31.09 -8.30
C GLN A 17 -22.97 31.01 -7.97
N TYR A 18 -23.33 30.23 -6.92
CA TYR A 18 -24.73 30.06 -6.55
C TYR A 18 -25.31 31.35 -5.93
N GLU A 19 -26.10 32.06 -6.70
CA GLU A 19 -26.82 33.29 -6.29
C GLU A 19 -28.29 33.06 -5.93
N GLY A 20 -28.64 31.84 -5.48
CA GLY A 20 -30.05 31.48 -5.19
C GLY A 20 -30.83 31.09 -6.44
N ASP A 21 -32.09 30.72 -6.26
CA ASP A 21 -33.07 30.09 -7.15
C ASP A 21 -33.07 30.46 -8.67
N LYS A 22 -31.93 30.39 -9.34
CA LYS A 22 -31.87 30.45 -10.79
C LYS A 22 -31.59 29.05 -11.37
N ASN A 23 -32.67 28.50 -11.90
CA ASN A 23 -32.69 27.44 -12.90
C ASN A 23 -32.07 26.07 -12.53
N ASP A 24 -32.90 25.09 -12.27
CA ASP A 24 -32.60 23.64 -12.35
C ASP A 24 -31.41 23.11 -11.52
N LEU A 25 -30.80 23.91 -10.65
CA LEU A 25 -29.69 23.56 -9.80
C LEU A 25 -30.19 23.23 -8.39
N VAL A 26 -29.93 22.02 -7.92
CA VAL A 26 -30.31 21.59 -6.57
C VAL A 26 -29.09 21.67 -5.65
N LEU A 27 -29.13 22.60 -4.70
CA LEU A 27 -28.15 22.71 -3.64
C LEU A 27 -28.33 21.55 -2.68
N LYS A 28 -27.27 20.77 -2.43
CA LYS A 28 -27.24 19.66 -1.47
C LYS A 28 -26.15 19.89 -0.42
N TYR A 29 -26.46 19.57 0.81
CA TYR A 29 -25.55 19.59 1.94
C TYR A 29 -25.22 18.18 2.38
N TYR A 30 -24.08 17.66 1.98
CA TYR A 30 -23.58 16.34 2.40
C TYR A 30 -22.91 16.46 3.75
N VAL A 31 -23.46 15.80 4.76
CA VAL A 31 -22.92 15.79 6.12
C VAL A 31 -21.98 14.62 6.27
N LEU A 32 -20.69 14.94 6.50
CA LEU A 32 -19.57 13.98 6.45
C LEU A 32 -19.22 13.41 7.83
N ASP A 33 -19.35 14.21 8.88
CA ASP A 33 -18.93 13.88 10.25
C ASP A 33 -19.75 14.69 11.27
N LEU A 34 -19.74 14.27 12.54
CA LEU A 34 -20.43 14.92 13.64
C LEU A 34 -19.43 15.24 14.75
N LEU A 35 -19.09 16.52 14.93
CA LEU A 35 -18.04 16.95 15.87
C LEU A 35 -18.60 17.44 17.21
N SER A 36 -19.86 17.83 17.24
CA SER A 36 -20.56 18.25 18.47
C SER A 36 -22.05 17.93 18.39
N LEU A 37 -22.63 17.55 19.51
CA LEU A 37 -24.06 17.28 19.62
C LEU A 37 -24.58 17.79 20.95
N LYS A 38 -25.58 18.68 20.92
CA LYS A 38 -26.22 19.27 22.12
C LYS A 38 -25.23 19.80 23.15
N GLY A 39 -24.17 20.46 22.67
CA GLY A 39 -23.10 21.01 23.52
C GLY A 39 -22.00 20.04 23.94
N HIS A 40 -22.13 18.76 23.64
CA HIS A 40 -21.10 17.76 23.90
C HIS A 40 -20.08 17.67 22.74
N ASP A 41 -18.80 17.72 23.05
CA ASP A 41 -17.71 17.52 22.09
C ASP A 41 -17.55 16.04 21.77
N LEU A 42 -17.68 15.68 20.49
CA LEU A 42 -17.59 14.30 20.01
C LEU A 42 -16.25 13.98 19.32
N ARG A 43 -15.33 14.95 19.22
CA ARG A 43 -14.03 14.77 18.54
C ARG A 43 -13.16 13.68 19.17
N GLY A 44 -13.35 13.42 20.48
CA GLY A 44 -12.74 12.33 21.22
C GLY A 44 -13.38 10.94 21.02
N LEU A 45 -14.41 10.82 20.20
CA LEU A 45 -14.97 9.53 19.80
C LEU A 45 -14.32 9.05 18.50
N GLU A 46 -14.27 7.74 18.32
CA GLU A 46 -13.85 7.12 17.07
C GLU A 46 -14.81 7.46 15.92
N LEU A 47 -14.28 7.57 14.69
CA LEU A 47 -15.04 7.98 13.52
C LEU A 47 -16.31 7.15 13.32
N PHE A 48 -16.25 5.82 13.49
CA PHE A 48 -17.42 4.97 13.29
C PHE A 48 -18.55 5.33 14.25
N LYS A 49 -18.26 5.63 15.53
CA LYS A 49 -19.26 6.06 16.53
C LYS A 49 -19.88 7.41 16.16
N ARG A 50 -19.06 8.36 15.72
CA ARG A 50 -19.55 9.66 15.24
C ARG A 50 -20.45 9.50 14.01
N LYS A 51 -20.09 8.57 13.10
CA LYS A 51 -20.88 8.26 11.89
C LYS A 51 -22.22 7.58 12.23
N GLU A 52 -22.26 6.68 13.21
CA GLU A 52 -23.51 6.06 13.69
C GLU A 52 -24.46 7.12 14.25
N LEU A 53 -23.97 8.00 15.14
CA LEU A 53 -24.75 9.11 15.68
C LEU A 53 -25.23 10.04 14.57
N LEU A 54 -24.39 10.40 13.64
CA LEU A 54 -24.73 11.22 12.48
C LEU A 54 -25.83 10.59 11.64
N LYS A 55 -25.71 9.30 11.35
CA LYS A 55 -26.70 8.54 10.56
C LYS A 55 -28.06 8.54 11.24
N ALA A 56 -28.08 8.29 12.55
CA ALA A 56 -29.31 8.31 13.36
C ALA A 56 -29.97 9.69 13.39
N LEU A 57 -29.22 10.78 13.26
CA LEU A 57 -29.74 12.13 13.23
C LEU A 57 -30.26 12.54 11.85
N ILE A 58 -29.54 12.22 10.77
CA ILE A 58 -29.78 12.78 9.44
C ILE A 58 -30.80 11.92 8.65
N VAL A 59 -30.67 10.60 8.69
CA VAL A 59 -31.50 9.70 7.88
C VAL A 59 -33.00 9.86 8.17
N PRO A 60 -33.45 10.00 9.44
CA PRO A 60 -34.88 10.17 9.74
C PRO A 60 -35.50 11.50 9.25
N ILE A 61 -34.66 12.52 9.01
CA ILE A 61 -35.12 13.83 8.49
C ILE A 61 -35.68 13.69 7.07
N ASN A 62 -35.23 12.69 6.31
CA ASN A 62 -35.63 12.41 4.93
C ASN A 62 -35.65 13.66 4.03
N SER A 63 -34.58 14.47 4.18
CA SER A 63 -34.42 15.72 3.44
C SER A 63 -33.85 15.47 2.04
N LYS A 64 -34.38 16.20 1.04
CA LYS A 64 -33.78 16.25 -0.31
C LYS A 64 -32.55 17.15 -0.40
N VAL A 65 -32.31 17.98 0.62
CA VAL A 65 -31.23 18.95 0.67
C VAL A 65 -30.11 18.53 1.63
N ILE A 66 -30.46 18.04 2.82
CA ILE A 66 -29.49 17.59 3.83
C ILE A 66 -29.34 16.08 3.70
N ILE A 67 -28.16 15.63 3.31
CA ILE A 67 -27.91 14.24 2.95
C ILE A 67 -26.79 13.67 3.83
N TYR A 68 -27.06 12.52 4.44
CA TYR A 68 -26.01 11.73 5.06
C TYR A 68 -25.04 11.23 3.99
N ASN A 69 -23.76 11.57 4.13
CA ASN A 69 -22.72 11.02 3.23
C ASN A 69 -22.38 9.61 3.69
N ASP A 70 -22.90 8.62 3.00
CA ASP A 70 -22.63 7.22 3.31
C ASP A 70 -21.18 6.83 3.01
N HIS A 71 -20.77 5.63 3.42
CA HIS A 71 -19.42 5.12 3.26
C HIS A 71 -19.45 3.62 2.96
N ILE A 72 -18.35 3.12 2.37
CA ILE A 72 -18.16 1.69 2.10
C ILE A 72 -17.00 1.22 2.98
N ALA A 73 -17.26 0.27 3.88
CA ALA A 73 -16.23 -0.32 4.72
C ALA A 73 -15.56 -1.51 4.02
N GLY A 74 -14.24 -1.61 4.09
CA GLY A 74 -13.45 -2.76 3.65
C GLY A 74 -13.34 -2.98 2.12
N LYS A 75 -14.02 -2.16 1.29
CA LYS A 75 -14.02 -2.31 -0.18
C LYS A 75 -13.48 -1.07 -0.90
N GLY A 76 -12.43 -0.46 -0.37
CA GLY A 76 -11.86 0.77 -0.92
C GLY A 76 -11.34 0.62 -2.35
N SER A 77 -10.74 -0.51 -2.71
CA SER A 77 -10.25 -0.78 -4.07
C SER A 77 -11.37 -0.86 -5.10
N ASP A 78 -12.51 -1.44 -4.74
CA ASP A 78 -13.67 -1.51 -5.64
C ASP A 78 -14.28 -0.13 -5.86
N LEU A 79 -14.36 0.68 -4.78
CA LEU A 79 -14.81 2.06 -4.87
C LEU A 79 -13.85 2.90 -5.73
N PHE A 80 -12.53 2.68 -5.62
CA PHE A 80 -11.53 3.37 -6.43
C PHE A 80 -11.68 3.03 -7.92
N LYS A 81 -11.84 1.75 -8.26
CA LYS A 81 -12.10 1.31 -9.65
C LYS A 81 -13.40 1.91 -10.20
N LYS A 82 -14.44 1.96 -9.39
CA LYS A 82 -15.71 2.60 -9.76
C LYS A 82 -15.52 4.10 -10.00
N ALA A 83 -14.82 4.79 -9.10
CA ALA A 83 -14.51 6.21 -9.23
C ALA A 83 -13.69 6.51 -10.50
N GLN A 84 -12.74 5.65 -10.86
CA GLN A 84 -11.97 5.75 -12.10
C GLN A 84 -12.86 5.60 -13.34
N LYS A 85 -13.75 4.62 -13.35
CA LYS A 85 -14.69 4.38 -14.45
C LYS A 85 -15.68 5.52 -14.65
N GLU A 86 -16.13 6.12 -13.55
CA GLU A 86 -17.11 7.21 -13.56
C GLU A 86 -16.46 8.60 -13.68
N GLY A 87 -15.12 8.67 -13.72
CA GLY A 87 -14.37 9.92 -13.90
C GLY A 87 -14.45 10.86 -12.69
N TRP A 88 -14.50 10.29 -11.46
CA TRP A 88 -14.46 11.10 -10.24
C TRP A 88 -13.08 11.72 -10.04
N GLU A 89 -12.97 12.76 -9.21
CA GLU A 89 -11.68 13.36 -8.82
C GLU A 89 -10.82 12.39 -7.99
N GLY A 90 -11.45 11.56 -7.18
CA GLY A 90 -10.82 10.61 -6.28
C GLY A 90 -11.75 10.17 -5.16
N ILE A 91 -11.19 9.45 -4.20
CA ILE A 91 -11.90 9.01 -2.99
C ILE A 91 -11.12 9.40 -1.75
N ILE A 92 -11.77 9.41 -0.60
CA ILE A 92 -11.14 9.63 0.71
C ILE A 92 -11.27 8.35 1.53
N GLY A 93 -10.16 7.71 1.83
CA GLY A 93 -10.06 6.66 2.82
C GLY A 93 -9.93 7.26 4.21
N LYS A 94 -10.70 6.75 5.17
CA LYS A 94 -10.67 7.21 6.56
C LYS A 94 -10.54 6.01 7.48
N ASP A 95 -9.59 6.06 8.41
CA ASP A 95 -9.50 5.07 9.47
C ASP A 95 -10.74 5.19 10.39
N ILE A 96 -11.50 4.10 10.50
CA ILE A 96 -12.76 4.03 11.26
C ILE A 96 -12.57 4.23 12.77
N HIS A 97 -11.39 3.94 13.29
CA HIS A 97 -11.01 4.12 14.69
C HIS A 97 -10.31 5.46 14.96
N SER A 98 -10.22 6.34 13.95
CA SER A 98 -9.56 7.63 14.12
C SER A 98 -10.40 8.62 14.92
N TYR A 99 -9.71 9.40 15.76
CA TYR A 99 -10.25 10.59 16.43
C TYR A 99 -10.18 11.80 15.51
N TYR A 100 -10.97 12.85 15.80
CA TYR A 100 -10.93 14.07 15.00
C TYR A 100 -9.88 15.06 15.55
N ASN A 101 -8.83 15.30 14.77
CA ASN A 101 -7.74 16.21 15.11
C ASN A 101 -7.92 17.57 14.40
N SER A 102 -8.50 18.56 15.10
CA SER A 102 -8.76 19.88 14.52
C SER A 102 -7.46 20.58 14.10
N GLY A 103 -7.44 21.10 12.86
CA GLY A 103 -6.32 21.87 12.32
C GLY A 103 -5.05 21.08 12.01
N LYS A 104 -5.06 19.77 12.19
CA LYS A 104 -3.91 18.90 11.88
C LYS A 104 -4.22 17.98 10.70
N ARG A 105 -3.28 17.86 9.76
CA ARG A 105 -3.29 16.76 8.80
C ARG A 105 -2.78 15.51 9.51
N THR A 106 -3.50 14.40 9.35
CA THR A 106 -3.10 13.10 9.91
C THR A 106 -3.10 12.07 8.80
N ASP A 107 -2.31 11.02 8.97
CA ASP A 107 -2.25 9.82 8.14
C ASP A 107 -3.51 8.94 8.23
N ARG A 108 -4.44 9.29 9.14
CA ARG A 108 -5.71 8.56 9.33
C ARG A 108 -6.77 8.88 8.28
N TRP A 109 -6.58 9.96 7.51
CA TRP A 109 -7.47 10.36 6.42
C TRP A 109 -6.65 10.59 5.17
N LEU A 110 -6.79 9.69 4.19
CA LEU A 110 -6.02 9.67 2.97
C LEU A 110 -6.88 10.05 1.76
N LYS A 111 -6.41 10.97 0.94
CA LYS A 111 -7.05 11.32 -0.34
C LYS A 111 -6.40 10.53 -1.47
N PHE A 112 -7.16 9.67 -2.11
CA PHE A 112 -6.74 8.93 -3.31
C PHE A 112 -7.23 9.68 -4.54
N LYS A 113 -6.35 10.48 -5.14
CA LYS A 113 -6.64 11.24 -6.36
C LYS A 113 -6.56 10.32 -7.58
N LEU A 114 -7.53 10.44 -8.49
CA LEU A 114 -7.54 9.74 -9.78
C LEU A 114 -6.94 10.58 -10.90
N GLN A 115 -6.82 11.89 -10.69
CA GLN A 115 -6.25 12.84 -11.64
C GLN A 115 -5.30 13.78 -10.91
N ASN A 116 -4.20 14.12 -11.57
CA ASN A 116 -3.28 15.13 -11.06
C ASN A 116 -3.93 16.50 -11.17
N SER A 117 -3.89 17.30 -10.11
CA SER A 117 -4.32 18.70 -10.11
C SER A 117 -3.17 19.62 -9.70
N GLN A 118 -3.16 20.83 -10.22
CA GLN A 118 -2.21 21.89 -9.89
C GLN A 118 -2.96 23.20 -9.74
N GLU A 119 -2.71 23.92 -8.66
CA GLU A 119 -3.07 25.33 -8.55
C GLU A 119 -2.08 26.13 -9.38
N ALA A 120 -2.58 27.01 -10.23
CA ALA A 120 -1.77 27.79 -11.14
C ALA A 120 -2.18 29.28 -11.12
N ILE A 121 -1.20 30.15 -11.21
CA ILE A 121 -1.40 31.61 -11.38
C ILE A 121 -1.68 31.89 -12.85
N ILE A 122 -2.75 32.61 -13.14
CA ILE A 122 -3.03 33.06 -14.47
C ILE A 122 -2.17 34.30 -14.75
N CYS A 123 -1.23 34.18 -15.69
CA CYS A 123 -0.27 35.22 -16.04
C CYS A 123 -0.59 35.94 -17.36
N GLY A 124 -1.54 35.41 -18.11
CA GLY A 124 -1.96 35.95 -19.39
C GLY A 124 -2.86 35.01 -20.15
N TYR A 125 -3.21 35.38 -21.35
CA TYR A 125 -4.00 34.57 -22.26
C TYR A 125 -3.59 34.76 -23.71
N THR A 126 -3.76 33.77 -24.55
CA THR A 126 -3.45 33.86 -25.99
C THR A 126 -4.62 34.37 -26.77
N ALA A 127 -4.35 34.95 -27.93
CA ALA A 127 -5.39 35.33 -28.88
C ALA A 127 -6.28 34.13 -29.24
N PRO A 128 -7.59 34.32 -29.44
CA PRO A 128 -8.51 33.25 -29.83
C PRO A 128 -8.16 32.72 -31.22
N THR A 129 -8.42 31.43 -31.43
CA THR A 129 -8.24 30.76 -32.71
C THR A 129 -9.53 30.01 -33.10
N GLY A 130 -9.83 29.99 -34.40
CA GLY A 130 -11.04 29.34 -34.93
C GLY A 130 -12.32 30.09 -34.52
N SER A 131 -13.35 29.37 -34.11
CA SER A 131 -14.66 29.92 -33.72
C SER A 131 -14.73 30.41 -32.26
N ARG A 132 -13.65 30.26 -31.49
CA ARG A 132 -13.62 30.66 -30.08
C ARG A 132 -13.62 32.19 -29.93
N LYS A 133 -14.40 32.68 -28.96
CA LYS A 133 -14.48 34.10 -28.61
C LYS A 133 -13.61 34.40 -27.40
N HIS A 134 -13.19 35.66 -27.21
CA HIS A 134 -12.44 36.23 -26.08
C HIS A 134 -10.98 35.78 -26.00
N PHE A 135 -10.66 34.52 -25.69
CA PHE A 135 -9.25 34.06 -25.63
C PHE A 135 -9.10 32.60 -26.10
N GLY A 136 -7.87 32.22 -26.46
CA GLY A 136 -7.52 30.87 -26.94
C GLY A 136 -7.17 29.92 -25.81
N ALA A 137 -6.16 30.27 -25.01
CA ALA A 137 -5.66 29.49 -23.88
C ALA A 137 -5.18 30.40 -22.75
N LEU A 138 -5.26 29.96 -21.50
CA LEU A 138 -4.61 30.63 -20.37
C LEU A 138 -3.12 30.34 -20.40
N VAL A 139 -2.31 31.32 -20.03
CA VAL A 139 -0.86 31.19 -19.81
C VAL A 139 -0.63 31.08 -18.30
N LEU A 140 -0.11 29.96 -17.87
CA LEU A 140 -0.06 29.57 -16.46
C LEU A 140 1.35 29.64 -15.87
N GLY A 141 1.43 30.03 -14.60
CA GLY A 141 2.66 30.05 -13.82
C GLY A 141 2.48 29.55 -12.40
N ILE A 142 3.60 29.29 -11.74
CA ILE A 142 3.71 28.97 -10.30
C ILE A 142 4.85 29.76 -9.71
N ASN A 143 4.85 29.96 -8.40
CA ASN A 143 5.98 30.57 -7.71
C ASN A 143 7.15 29.60 -7.60
N GLU A 144 8.34 30.05 -7.93
CA GLU A 144 9.61 29.39 -7.70
C GLU A 144 10.57 30.40 -7.03
N GLY A 145 10.64 30.35 -5.71
CA GLY A 145 11.26 31.43 -4.92
C GLY A 145 10.52 32.75 -5.09
N ASN A 146 11.25 33.82 -5.46
CA ASN A 146 10.68 35.16 -5.66
C ASN A 146 10.27 35.44 -7.10
N LYS A 147 10.18 34.45 -7.97
CA LYS A 147 9.86 34.58 -9.39
C LYS A 147 8.70 33.68 -9.75
N ILE A 148 7.93 34.08 -10.76
CA ILE A 148 6.91 33.23 -11.37
C ILE A 148 7.55 32.47 -12.52
N ARG A 149 7.45 31.14 -12.48
CA ARG A 149 7.89 30.23 -13.54
C ARG A 149 6.71 29.82 -14.41
N TYR A 150 6.91 29.82 -15.71
CA TYR A 150 5.94 29.30 -16.66
C TYR A 150 5.78 27.80 -16.58
N ILE A 151 4.53 27.30 -16.59
CA ILE A 151 4.21 25.87 -16.49
C ILE A 151 3.35 25.33 -17.64
N GLY A 152 3.05 26.17 -18.65
CA GLY A 152 2.29 25.73 -19.80
C GLY A 152 1.06 26.55 -20.09
N ASN A 153 0.37 26.20 -21.19
CA ASN A 153 -0.88 26.83 -21.60
C ASN A 153 -2.05 25.88 -21.41
N CYS A 154 -3.16 26.36 -20.86
CA CYS A 154 -4.40 25.63 -20.71
C CYS A 154 -5.44 26.09 -21.71
N GLY A 155 -5.72 25.30 -22.74
CA GLY A 155 -6.68 25.59 -23.81
C GLY A 155 -7.99 24.83 -23.74
N THR A 156 -8.19 23.99 -22.75
CA THR A 156 -9.37 23.10 -22.62
C THR A 156 -10.01 23.18 -21.23
N GLY A 157 -11.23 22.68 -21.08
CA GLY A 157 -11.97 22.71 -19.81
C GLY A 157 -12.91 23.92 -19.68
N PHE A 158 -13.08 24.69 -20.71
CA PHE A 158 -13.97 25.87 -20.75
C PHE A 158 -15.28 25.56 -21.49
N ASN A 159 -16.35 26.18 -21.04
CA ASN A 159 -17.58 26.35 -21.79
C ASN A 159 -17.75 27.85 -22.17
N GLU A 160 -18.75 28.18 -22.96
CA GLU A 160 -18.96 29.57 -23.44
C GLU A 160 -19.17 30.57 -22.29
N THR A 161 -19.87 30.16 -21.24
CA THR A 161 -20.13 31.00 -20.07
C THR A 161 -18.83 31.22 -19.29
N SER A 162 -18.08 30.17 -18.97
CA SER A 162 -16.83 30.28 -18.22
C SER A 162 -15.75 31.09 -18.96
N ILE A 163 -15.70 31.01 -20.30
CA ILE A 163 -14.78 31.84 -21.10
C ILE A 163 -15.12 33.32 -20.96
N LYS A 164 -16.41 33.70 -21.06
CA LYS A 164 -16.86 35.07 -20.94
C LYS A 164 -16.59 35.63 -19.55
N GLU A 165 -16.97 34.91 -18.51
CA GLU A 165 -16.77 35.33 -17.12
C GLU A 165 -15.30 35.47 -16.76
N LEU A 166 -14.47 34.53 -17.15
CA LEU A 166 -13.03 34.57 -16.90
C LEU A 166 -12.38 35.73 -17.66
N TYR A 167 -12.79 35.99 -18.91
CA TYR A 167 -12.31 37.12 -19.67
C TYR A 167 -12.67 38.46 -19.00
N GLN A 168 -13.88 38.58 -18.46
CA GLN A 168 -14.31 39.79 -17.74
C GLN A 168 -13.45 40.05 -16.48
N GLN A 169 -12.97 39.01 -15.82
CA GLN A 169 -12.07 39.15 -14.67
C GLN A 169 -10.61 39.40 -15.07
N MET A 170 -10.16 38.87 -16.19
CA MET A 170 -8.79 39.08 -16.70
C MET A 170 -8.58 40.43 -17.37
N HIS A 171 -9.59 40.93 -18.09
CA HIS A 171 -9.47 42.15 -18.88
C HIS A 171 -9.07 43.41 -18.07
N PRO A 172 -9.60 43.65 -16.85
CA PRO A 172 -9.15 44.78 -16.01
C PRO A 172 -7.70 44.65 -15.51
N LEU A 173 -7.13 43.43 -15.56
CA LEU A 173 -5.78 43.13 -15.09
C LEU A 173 -4.73 43.17 -16.20
N GLU A 174 -5.10 43.52 -17.43
CA GLU A 174 -4.16 43.58 -18.55
C GLU A 174 -2.99 44.50 -18.27
N THR A 175 -1.81 44.11 -18.69
CA THR A 175 -0.57 44.84 -18.50
C THR A 175 0.39 44.61 -19.65
N SER A 176 1.27 45.60 -19.91
CA SER A 176 2.38 45.43 -20.84
C SER A 176 3.56 44.66 -20.27
N GLU A 177 3.60 44.49 -18.95
CA GLU A 177 4.69 43.80 -18.26
C GLU A 177 4.48 42.28 -18.30
N ARG A 178 5.53 41.58 -18.71
CA ARG A 178 5.53 40.12 -18.70
C ARG A 178 5.83 39.58 -17.29
N PRO A 179 4.95 38.73 -16.69
CA PRO A 179 5.14 38.24 -15.31
C PRO A 179 6.31 37.26 -15.14
N PHE A 180 6.82 36.68 -16.23
CA PHE A 180 7.89 35.69 -16.21
C PHE A 180 9.27 36.33 -16.42
N ALA A 181 10.26 35.86 -15.64
CA ALA A 181 11.65 36.26 -15.82
C ALA A 181 12.28 35.68 -17.11
N GLU A 182 11.85 34.48 -17.49
CA GLU A 182 12.32 33.78 -18.70
C GLU A 182 11.53 34.14 -19.96
N LYS A 183 12.16 33.94 -21.12
CA LYS A 183 11.46 34.14 -22.42
C LYS A 183 10.53 32.94 -22.65
N VAL A 184 9.24 33.17 -22.63
CA VAL A 184 8.22 32.19 -22.97
C VAL A 184 7.95 32.22 -24.46
N HIS A 185 8.34 31.19 -25.20
CA HIS A 185 8.05 31.08 -26.63
C HIS A 185 6.58 30.67 -26.83
N GLN A 186 5.81 31.57 -27.43
CA GLN A 186 4.40 31.34 -27.74
C GLN A 186 4.19 31.39 -29.25
N ARG A 187 3.36 30.46 -29.76
CA ARG A 187 2.99 30.41 -31.20
C ARG A 187 2.02 31.50 -31.60
N THR A 188 1.28 32.07 -30.63
CA THR A 188 0.25 33.09 -30.83
C THR A 188 0.53 34.28 -29.93
N LYS A 189 0.00 35.47 -30.31
CA LYS A 189 0.12 36.68 -29.50
C LYS A 189 -0.49 36.44 -28.11
N VAL A 190 0.23 36.86 -27.08
CA VAL A 190 -0.20 36.78 -25.69
C VAL A 190 -0.54 38.18 -25.19
N THR A 191 -1.66 38.27 -24.49
CA THR A 191 -1.99 39.43 -23.65
C THR A 191 -1.63 39.06 -22.21
N TRP A 192 -0.71 39.82 -21.61
CA TRP A 192 -0.28 39.61 -20.24
C TRP A 192 -1.26 40.27 -19.28
N ILE A 193 -1.41 39.65 -18.08
CA ILE A 193 -2.20 40.22 -16.99
C ILE A 193 -1.36 40.26 -15.71
N LYS A 194 -1.71 41.15 -14.80
CA LYS A 194 -1.18 41.13 -13.43
C LYS A 194 -1.49 39.78 -12.80
N PRO A 195 -0.51 39.09 -12.20
CA PRO A 195 -0.66 37.71 -11.69
C PRO A 195 -1.43 37.70 -10.36
N GLU A 196 -2.73 37.97 -10.40
CA GLU A 196 -3.61 38.06 -9.23
C GLU A 196 -4.62 36.91 -9.15
N LEU A 197 -4.95 36.30 -10.29
CA LEU A 197 -5.93 35.24 -10.36
C LEU A 197 -5.27 33.87 -10.23
N VAL A 198 -5.84 33.00 -9.39
CA VAL A 198 -5.43 31.63 -9.22
C VAL A 198 -6.52 30.71 -9.77
N CYS A 199 -6.14 29.70 -10.53
CA CYS A 199 -7.04 28.67 -11.02
C CYS A 199 -6.53 27.27 -10.64
N GLU A 200 -7.44 26.29 -10.69
CA GLU A 200 -7.10 24.88 -10.63
C GLU A 200 -7.15 24.29 -12.03
N VAL A 201 -6.13 23.50 -12.36
CA VAL A 201 -6.07 22.72 -13.60
C VAL A 201 -5.79 21.26 -13.30
N TRP A 202 -6.44 20.38 -14.04
CA TRP A 202 -6.05 18.97 -14.09
C TRP A 202 -5.04 18.77 -15.20
N TYR A 203 -4.11 17.81 -15.02
CA TYR A 203 -3.09 17.54 -16.01
C TYR A 203 -2.71 16.04 -15.98
N SER A 204 -2.14 15.54 -17.08
CA SER A 204 -1.73 14.15 -17.19
C SER A 204 -0.45 13.88 -16.40
N GLU A 205 0.58 14.67 -16.66
CA GLU A 205 1.91 14.53 -16.05
C GLU A 205 2.70 15.83 -16.16
N TRP A 206 3.77 15.96 -15.38
CA TRP A 206 4.79 16.97 -15.59
C TRP A 206 5.79 16.49 -16.64
N THR A 207 6.10 17.34 -17.63
CA THR A 207 7.19 17.05 -18.58
C THR A 207 8.56 17.18 -17.92
N GLY A 208 9.62 16.69 -18.58
CA GLY A 208 11.00 16.86 -18.11
C GLY A 208 11.39 18.34 -17.91
N ASP A 209 10.83 19.24 -18.72
CA ASP A 209 11.02 20.70 -18.62
C ASP A 209 10.07 21.33 -17.58
N LYS A 210 9.44 20.52 -16.75
CA LYS A 210 8.49 20.96 -15.71
C LYS A 210 7.30 21.80 -16.23
N HIS A 211 6.75 21.43 -17.37
CA HIS A 211 5.49 21.96 -17.90
C HIS A 211 4.36 20.95 -17.70
N LEU A 212 3.12 21.44 -17.58
CA LEU A 212 1.93 20.62 -17.51
C LEU A 212 1.59 20.01 -18.87
N ARG A 213 1.42 18.69 -18.93
CA ARG A 213 0.96 18.01 -20.14
C ARG A 213 -0.57 17.89 -20.14
N HIS A 214 -1.21 18.33 -21.23
CA HIS A 214 -2.66 18.34 -21.41
C HIS A 214 -3.44 18.98 -20.24
N PRO A 215 -3.14 20.22 -19.83
CA PRO A 215 -3.86 20.87 -18.75
C PRO A 215 -5.30 21.18 -19.14
N VAL A 216 -6.23 20.92 -18.22
CA VAL A 216 -7.67 21.13 -18.35
C VAL A 216 -8.13 22.05 -17.22
N TYR A 217 -8.69 23.22 -17.55
CA TYR A 217 -9.20 24.17 -16.59
C TYR A 217 -10.40 23.61 -15.79
N LYS A 218 -10.40 23.85 -14.48
CA LYS A 218 -11.46 23.39 -13.56
C LYS A 218 -12.22 24.51 -12.90
N GLY A 219 -11.59 25.64 -12.66
CA GLY A 219 -12.24 26.80 -12.04
C GLY A 219 -11.23 27.75 -11.44
N LEU A 220 -11.69 29.00 -11.16
CA LEU A 220 -10.93 29.95 -10.35
C LEU A 220 -10.91 29.49 -8.87
N ARG A 221 -9.86 29.87 -8.18
CA ARG A 221 -9.64 29.60 -6.75
C ARG A 221 -9.56 30.92 -5.99
N ALA A 222 -10.74 31.56 -5.78
CA ALA A 222 -10.83 32.81 -5.02
C ALA A 222 -10.43 32.66 -3.54
N ASP A 223 -10.43 31.41 -3.03
CA ASP A 223 -10.01 31.05 -1.69
C ASP A 223 -8.48 30.92 -1.51
N LYS A 224 -7.72 31.09 -2.60
CA LYS A 224 -6.26 30.89 -2.59
C LYS A 224 -5.48 32.16 -2.75
N ASN A 225 -4.42 32.30 -1.94
CA ASN A 225 -3.46 33.38 -2.10
C ASN A 225 -2.41 32.98 -3.14
N LYS A 226 -2.21 33.83 -4.15
CA LYS A 226 -1.20 33.65 -5.21
C LYS A 226 0.20 33.32 -4.67
N GLU A 227 0.57 33.89 -3.53
CA GLU A 227 1.90 33.70 -2.93
C GLU A 227 2.15 32.24 -2.47
N LYS A 228 1.08 31.47 -2.27
CA LYS A 228 1.15 30.07 -1.86
C LYS A 228 1.06 29.09 -3.03
N VAL A 229 0.93 29.56 -4.24
CA VAL A 229 0.84 28.73 -5.45
C VAL A 229 2.24 28.33 -5.86
N ILE A 230 2.65 27.16 -5.42
CA ILE A 230 3.93 26.52 -5.73
C ILE A 230 3.67 25.26 -6.55
N MET A 231 4.73 24.65 -7.10
CA MET A 231 4.62 23.36 -7.73
C MET A 231 4.03 22.37 -6.70
N GLU A 232 2.79 21.98 -6.93
CA GLU A 232 2.28 20.81 -6.25
C GLU A 232 3.00 19.63 -6.87
N THR A 233 4.02 19.10 -6.17
CA THR A 233 4.38 17.72 -6.42
C THR A 233 3.11 16.95 -6.17
N PRO A 234 2.65 16.07 -7.11
CA PRO A 234 1.60 15.11 -6.77
C PRO A 234 1.99 14.56 -5.41
N GLU A 235 1.11 14.68 -4.41
CA GLU A 235 1.38 14.00 -3.15
C GLU A 235 1.72 12.59 -3.59
N LYS A 236 3.00 12.20 -3.44
CA LYS A 236 3.45 10.86 -3.77
C LYS A 236 2.45 9.96 -3.08
N GLN A 237 1.74 9.16 -3.87
CA GLN A 237 0.90 8.10 -3.36
C GLN A 237 1.63 7.47 -2.22
N SER A 238 1.09 7.52 -1.01
CA SER A 238 1.70 7.16 0.26
C SER A 238 3.19 7.51 0.31
N ALA A 239 3.64 8.28 1.25
CA ALA A 239 5.07 8.58 1.38
C ALA A 239 5.81 7.27 1.15
N ASP A 240 6.82 7.25 0.26
CA ASP A 240 7.66 6.06 0.01
C ASP A 240 8.31 5.58 1.31
N GLU A 241 8.05 6.31 2.38
CA GLU A 241 8.44 6.08 3.75
C GLU A 241 7.26 6.33 4.70
N GLU A 242 7.11 5.47 5.69
CA GLU A 242 6.12 5.56 6.76
C GLU A 242 6.79 5.28 8.11
N LEU A 243 6.44 6.04 9.14
CA LEU A 243 6.85 5.76 10.52
C LEU A 243 5.76 4.93 11.21
N ILE A 244 5.99 3.64 11.33
CA ILE A 244 5.05 2.69 11.93
C ILE A 244 5.37 2.52 13.41
N SER A 245 4.41 2.85 14.28
CA SER A 245 4.51 2.62 15.72
C SER A 245 3.93 1.26 16.08
N ILE A 246 4.74 0.39 16.68
CA ILE A 246 4.36 -0.99 17.07
C ILE A 246 4.71 -1.17 18.54
N GLY A 247 3.74 -0.99 19.43
CA GLY A 247 3.98 -0.93 20.86
C GLY A 247 4.95 0.21 21.22
N LYS A 248 6.13 -0.14 21.75
CA LYS A 248 7.20 0.82 22.07
C LYS A 248 8.21 1.02 20.93
N ALA A 249 8.15 0.20 19.90
CA ALA A 249 9.06 0.27 18.76
C ALA A 249 8.56 1.28 17.72
N GLN A 250 9.51 1.97 17.07
CA GLN A 250 9.23 2.81 15.90
C GLN A 250 10.03 2.29 14.71
N LEU A 251 9.34 1.89 13.67
CA LEU A 251 9.92 1.40 12.42
C LEU A 251 9.75 2.46 11.34
N LYS A 252 10.87 2.96 10.82
CA LYS A 252 10.86 3.73 9.58
C LYS A 252 10.79 2.75 8.40
N ALA A 253 9.61 2.55 7.87
CA ALA A 253 9.39 1.76 6.66
C ALA A 253 9.75 2.59 5.43
N THR A 254 10.47 2.02 4.46
CA THR A 254 11.04 2.72 3.31
C THR A 254 10.74 2.02 2.00
N HIS A 255 10.72 2.77 0.88
CA HIS A 255 10.49 2.24 -0.47
C HIS A 255 9.16 1.48 -0.59
N LEU A 256 8.11 1.97 0.04
CA LEU A 256 6.80 1.32 0.11
C LEU A 256 6.13 1.17 -1.26
N ASN A 257 6.40 2.10 -2.17
CA ASN A 257 5.85 2.08 -3.53
C ASN A 257 6.64 1.18 -4.50
N LYS A 258 7.75 0.57 -4.04
CA LYS A 258 8.55 -0.33 -4.88
C LYS A 258 7.72 -1.57 -5.21
N VAL A 259 7.53 -1.84 -6.50
CA VAL A 259 6.81 -3.02 -6.97
C VAL A 259 7.66 -4.26 -6.72
N PHE A 260 7.11 -5.20 -5.94
CA PHE A 260 7.76 -6.47 -5.61
C PHE A 260 7.27 -7.61 -6.50
N TRP A 261 6.01 -7.58 -6.96
CA TRP A 261 5.43 -8.50 -7.93
C TRP A 261 5.01 -7.71 -9.18
N PRO A 262 5.84 -7.70 -10.23
CA PRO A 262 5.59 -6.87 -11.41
C PRO A 262 4.28 -7.18 -12.15
N ASP A 263 3.93 -8.47 -12.25
CA ASP A 263 2.75 -8.92 -13.00
C ASP A 263 1.44 -8.54 -12.30
N GLU A 264 1.41 -8.61 -10.97
CA GLU A 264 0.24 -8.28 -10.15
C GLU A 264 0.25 -6.81 -9.69
N GLY A 265 1.36 -6.12 -9.84
CA GLY A 265 1.55 -4.74 -9.39
C GLY A 265 1.65 -4.59 -7.86
N ILE A 266 1.88 -5.69 -7.12
CA ILE A 266 1.96 -5.69 -5.66
C ILE A 266 3.25 -5.02 -5.20
N THR A 267 3.12 -4.07 -4.28
CA THR A 267 4.21 -3.26 -3.75
C THR A 267 4.79 -3.81 -2.44
N LYS A 268 5.98 -3.31 -2.07
CA LYS A 268 6.57 -3.57 -0.75
C LYS A 268 5.66 -3.08 0.40
N GLY A 269 4.93 -1.98 0.20
CA GLY A 269 3.96 -1.47 1.17
C GLY A 269 2.83 -2.45 1.42
N GLU A 270 2.28 -3.06 0.36
CA GLU A 270 1.23 -4.07 0.47
C GLU A 270 1.74 -5.34 1.15
N LEU A 271 2.98 -5.78 0.86
CA LEU A 271 3.62 -6.87 1.58
C LEU A 271 3.76 -6.56 3.08
N LEU A 272 4.20 -5.34 3.41
CA LEU A 272 4.34 -4.92 4.81
C LEU A 272 2.98 -4.89 5.53
N HIS A 273 1.93 -4.44 4.85
CA HIS A 273 0.57 -4.45 5.38
C HIS A 273 0.07 -5.88 5.60
N TYR A 274 0.29 -6.80 4.65
CA TYR A 274 -0.04 -8.21 4.83
C TYR A 274 0.59 -8.78 6.10
N TYR A 275 1.90 -8.61 6.28
CA TYR A 275 2.59 -9.12 7.46
C TYR A 275 2.18 -8.43 8.76
N ARG A 276 1.80 -7.16 8.70
CA ARG A 276 1.22 -6.46 9.85
C ARG A 276 -0.11 -7.07 10.27
N ASP A 277 -0.98 -7.29 9.31
CA ASP A 277 -2.33 -7.81 9.56
C ASP A 277 -2.29 -9.30 9.98
N MET A 278 -1.29 -10.04 9.49
CA MET A 278 -1.06 -11.44 9.83
C MET A 278 -0.15 -11.65 11.05
N ALA A 279 0.35 -10.58 11.68
CA ALA A 279 1.34 -10.69 12.75
C ALA A 279 0.87 -11.56 13.94
N GLU A 280 -0.40 -11.44 14.32
CA GLU A 280 -0.99 -12.24 15.39
C GLU A 280 -0.85 -13.76 15.14
N TRP A 281 -0.98 -14.19 13.88
CA TRP A 281 -0.89 -15.59 13.46
C TRP A 281 0.54 -16.07 13.22
N ILE A 282 1.43 -15.18 12.75
CA ILE A 282 2.81 -15.54 12.39
C ILE A 282 3.74 -15.55 13.60
N VAL A 283 3.64 -14.53 14.46
CA VAL A 283 4.56 -14.33 15.60
C VAL A 283 4.68 -15.55 16.52
N PRO A 284 3.62 -16.31 16.83
CA PRO A 284 3.74 -17.52 17.66
C PRO A 284 4.75 -18.54 17.11
N TYR A 285 4.87 -18.68 15.79
CA TYR A 285 5.81 -19.61 15.14
C TYR A 285 7.24 -19.07 15.07
N LEU A 286 7.42 -17.75 15.21
CA LEU A 286 8.74 -17.10 15.18
C LEU A 286 9.33 -16.90 16.56
N LYS A 287 8.48 -16.89 17.59
CA LYS A 287 8.90 -16.51 18.96
C LYS A 287 10.05 -17.37 19.48
N ASP A 288 11.10 -16.65 19.94
CA ASP A 288 12.34 -17.23 20.46
C ASP A 288 13.16 -18.06 19.43
N LYS A 289 12.86 -17.95 18.15
CA LYS A 289 13.56 -18.72 17.11
C LYS A 289 14.58 -17.84 16.35
N PRO A 290 15.78 -18.40 16.06
CA PRO A 290 16.70 -17.78 15.10
C PRO A 290 16.10 -17.79 13.72
N ILE A 291 16.20 -16.64 13.00
CA ILE A 291 15.56 -16.47 11.70
C ILE A 291 16.60 -16.40 10.57
N SER A 292 16.32 -17.13 9.50
CA SER A 292 16.95 -16.96 8.21
C SER A 292 15.97 -16.21 7.29
N MET A 293 16.37 -15.04 6.81
CA MET A 293 15.56 -14.21 5.92
C MET A 293 15.87 -14.54 4.46
N ARG A 294 14.88 -14.86 3.64
CA ARG A 294 15.03 -14.81 2.19
C ARG A 294 14.71 -13.40 1.73
N ARG A 295 15.75 -12.62 1.45
CA ARG A 295 15.62 -11.22 1.06
C ARG A 295 15.62 -11.06 -0.46
N GLN A 296 14.66 -10.27 -0.94
CA GLN A 296 14.55 -9.85 -2.35
C GLN A 296 14.27 -8.34 -2.37
N PRO A 297 15.29 -7.50 -2.09
CA PRO A 297 15.10 -6.05 -1.93
C PRO A 297 14.57 -5.35 -3.19
N ASN A 298 14.67 -6.01 -4.34
CA ASN A 298 14.19 -5.50 -5.61
C ASN A 298 12.92 -6.21 -6.12
N GLY A 299 12.30 -7.05 -5.29
CA GLY A 299 11.12 -7.83 -5.65
C GLY A 299 11.47 -9.21 -6.22
N ILE A 300 10.44 -9.97 -6.59
CA ILE A 300 10.60 -11.38 -7.01
C ILE A 300 11.30 -11.56 -8.36
N GLY A 301 11.38 -10.51 -9.19
CA GLY A 301 12.08 -10.55 -10.48
C GLY A 301 13.61 -10.62 -10.36
N ASP A 302 14.16 -10.24 -9.21
CA ASP A 302 15.59 -10.32 -8.93
C ASP A 302 15.96 -11.58 -8.14
N PRO A 303 17.17 -12.10 -8.31
CA PRO A 303 17.67 -13.20 -7.48
C PRO A 303 17.67 -12.80 -5.99
N GLY A 304 16.94 -13.56 -5.18
CA GLY A 304 16.97 -13.38 -3.73
C GLY A 304 18.23 -13.99 -3.11
N PHE A 305 18.51 -13.64 -1.87
CA PHE A 305 19.57 -14.25 -1.08
C PHE A 305 19.11 -14.55 0.33
N PHE A 306 19.73 -15.58 0.93
CA PHE A 306 19.50 -15.89 2.33
C PHE A 306 20.45 -15.08 3.21
N GLN A 307 19.88 -14.34 4.16
CA GLN A 307 20.62 -13.66 5.20
C GLN A 307 20.36 -14.33 6.54
N LYS A 308 21.41 -14.83 7.16
CA LYS A 308 21.43 -15.43 8.51
C LYS A 308 22.18 -14.53 9.50
N ASP A 309 23.34 -14.00 9.05
CA ASP A 309 24.18 -13.12 9.87
C ASP A 309 23.72 -11.67 9.79
N THR A 310 23.73 -10.99 10.91
CA THR A 310 23.26 -9.60 11.02
C THR A 310 24.30 -8.76 11.75
N ASP A 311 24.62 -7.59 11.20
CA ASP A 311 25.49 -6.62 11.86
C ASP A 311 24.75 -5.99 13.06
N VAL A 312 25.17 -6.39 14.24
CA VAL A 312 24.56 -5.93 15.52
C VAL A 312 24.68 -4.41 15.74
N ASN A 313 25.69 -3.77 15.14
CA ASN A 313 25.93 -2.32 15.31
C ASN A 313 24.86 -1.47 14.59
N HIS A 314 24.20 -2.04 13.60
CA HIS A 314 23.17 -1.36 12.80
C HIS A 314 21.75 -1.79 13.15
N LEU A 315 21.58 -2.69 14.14
CA LEU A 315 20.26 -3.08 14.60
C LEU A 315 19.61 -2.02 15.49
N PRO A 316 18.31 -1.75 15.31
CA PRO A 316 17.55 -1.00 16.30
C PRO A 316 17.63 -1.67 17.68
N SER A 317 17.69 -0.91 18.74
CA SER A 317 17.85 -1.42 20.13
C SER A 317 16.72 -2.34 20.60
N TRP A 318 15.57 -2.33 19.91
CA TRP A 318 14.42 -3.18 20.20
C TRP A 318 14.43 -4.52 19.44
N ILE A 319 15.35 -4.70 18.49
CA ILE A 319 15.57 -6.00 17.82
C ILE A 319 16.53 -6.84 18.68
N LYS A 320 16.11 -8.06 18.95
CA LYS A 320 16.95 -9.04 19.61
C LYS A 320 17.78 -9.83 18.61
N SER A 321 19.07 -9.97 18.87
CA SER A 321 19.96 -10.89 18.17
C SER A 321 20.73 -11.77 19.16
N GLU A 322 21.12 -12.97 18.72
CA GLU A 322 21.93 -13.90 19.51
C GLU A 322 23.02 -14.54 18.65
N PRO A 323 24.25 -14.63 19.14
CA PRO A 323 25.32 -15.37 18.48
C PRO A 323 25.11 -16.87 18.62
N LEU A 324 24.94 -17.57 17.52
CA LEU A 324 24.81 -19.03 17.47
C LEU A 324 25.80 -19.62 16.47
N TYR A 325 26.35 -20.78 16.81
CA TYR A 325 27.27 -21.49 15.93
C TYR A 325 26.55 -21.95 14.66
N SER A 326 27.13 -21.62 13.52
CA SER A 326 26.66 -21.98 12.18
C SER A 326 27.59 -23.01 11.58
N GLU A 327 27.16 -24.26 11.45
CA GLU A 327 27.95 -25.33 10.85
C GLU A 327 28.40 -25.01 9.41
N SER A 328 27.50 -24.35 8.63
CA SER A 328 27.81 -23.98 7.24
C SER A 328 28.88 -22.90 7.09
N ASN A 329 29.11 -22.09 8.14
CA ASN A 329 30.10 -21.00 8.15
C ASN A 329 31.28 -21.30 9.10
N ASP A 330 31.24 -22.39 9.84
CA ASP A 330 32.25 -22.81 10.85
C ASP A 330 32.59 -21.67 11.84
N LYS A 331 31.58 -20.90 12.26
CA LYS A 331 31.73 -19.79 13.21
C LYS A 331 30.39 -19.41 13.84
N ASN A 332 30.46 -18.64 14.92
CA ASN A 332 29.29 -17.98 15.47
C ASN A 332 28.87 -16.84 14.54
N ILE A 333 27.59 -16.76 14.23
CA ILE A 333 26.95 -15.67 13.51
C ILE A 333 25.78 -15.13 14.31
N ASN A 334 25.44 -13.85 14.13
CA ASN A 334 24.39 -13.18 14.88
C ASN A 334 23.05 -13.34 14.17
N TYR A 335 22.19 -14.18 14.69
CA TYR A 335 20.83 -14.34 14.17
C TYR A 335 19.88 -13.31 14.77
N ILE A 336 19.00 -12.74 13.95
CA ILE A 336 17.80 -12.07 14.47
C ILE A 336 16.93 -13.13 15.14
N ILE A 337 16.46 -12.82 16.34
CA ILE A 337 15.53 -13.69 17.08
C ILE A 337 14.11 -13.16 16.91
N GLY A 338 13.22 -14.01 16.41
CA GLY A 338 11.81 -13.72 16.32
C GLY A 338 11.23 -13.44 17.71
N LYS A 339 10.50 -12.31 17.85
CA LYS A 339 10.01 -11.88 19.16
C LYS A 339 8.57 -11.42 19.11
N ASP A 340 8.29 -10.45 18.24
CA ASP A 340 7.04 -9.71 18.19
C ASP A 340 6.76 -9.16 16.78
N ALA A 341 5.62 -8.50 16.61
CA ALA A 341 5.23 -7.87 15.34
C ALA A 341 6.25 -6.81 14.86
N ALA A 342 6.92 -6.10 15.78
CA ALA A 342 7.93 -5.12 15.41
C ALA A 342 9.13 -5.81 14.72
N THR A 343 9.61 -6.91 15.26
CA THR A 343 10.68 -7.71 14.67
C THR A 343 10.26 -8.27 13.30
N LEU A 344 9.03 -8.76 13.17
CA LEU A 344 8.46 -9.25 11.92
C LEU A 344 8.49 -8.15 10.85
N LEU A 345 7.93 -6.98 11.14
CA LEU A 345 7.85 -5.88 10.18
C LEU A 345 9.22 -5.28 9.85
N TYR A 346 10.16 -5.29 10.78
CA TYR A 346 11.55 -4.91 10.51
C TYR A 346 12.18 -5.79 9.43
N MET A 347 12.04 -7.11 9.56
CA MET A 347 12.57 -8.05 8.56
C MET A 347 11.93 -7.83 7.17
N VAL A 348 10.62 -7.63 7.13
CA VAL A 348 9.90 -7.33 5.88
C VAL A 348 10.36 -6.01 5.27
N ASN A 349 10.59 -4.98 6.10
CA ASN A 349 11.13 -3.71 5.61
C ASN A 349 12.53 -3.83 5.01
N LEU A 350 13.33 -4.80 5.42
CA LEU A 350 14.60 -5.16 4.78
C LEU A 350 14.42 -5.89 3.43
N GLY A 351 13.18 -6.10 2.97
CA GLY A 351 12.86 -6.85 1.75
C GLY A 351 12.85 -8.37 1.96
N CYS A 352 12.62 -8.83 3.19
CA CYS A 352 12.37 -10.23 3.46
C CYS A 352 10.96 -10.60 2.98
N ILE A 353 10.87 -11.46 1.97
CA ILE A 353 9.60 -11.99 1.47
C ILE A 353 9.27 -13.27 2.22
N GLU A 354 10.18 -14.22 2.27
CA GLU A 354 10.02 -15.50 2.93
C GLU A 354 10.81 -15.55 4.25
N ILE A 355 10.12 -15.89 5.33
CA ILE A 355 10.68 -15.94 6.69
C ILE A 355 10.89 -17.38 7.09
N ASN A 356 12.12 -17.74 7.40
CA ASN A 356 12.53 -19.11 7.66
C ASN A 356 13.12 -19.26 9.08
N PRO A 357 12.31 -19.62 10.10
CA PRO A 357 12.80 -19.89 11.43
C PRO A 357 13.51 -21.24 11.52
N TRP A 358 14.41 -21.36 12.51
CA TRP A 358 14.86 -22.66 12.97
C TRP A 358 13.70 -23.46 13.57
N LEU A 359 13.82 -24.79 13.59
CA LEU A 359 12.85 -25.63 14.27
C LEU A 359 13.00 -25.58 15.81
N SER A 360 14.16 -25.15 16.33
CA SER A 360 14.45 -24.99 17.76
C SER A 360 14.45 -23.53 18.20
N SER A 361 14.30 -23.30 19.51
CA SER A 361 14.47 -21.99 20.15
C SER A 361 15.97 -21.70 20.38
N TYR A 362 16.37 -20.40 20.35
CA TYR A 362 17.73 -19.99 20.73
C TYR A 362 18.08 -20.36 22.19
N LYS A 363 17.07 -20.57 23.06
CA LYS A 363 17.24 -20.99 24.45
C LYS A 363 17.55 -22.47 24.58
N LYS A 364 17.14 -23.28 23.61
CA LYS A 364 17.39 -24.72 23.49
C LYS A 364 17.77 -25.07 22.07
N PRO A 365 18.94 -24.61 21.58
CA PRO A 365 19.29 -24.67 20.16
C PRO A 365 19.45 -26.06 19.60
N GLU A 366 19.67 -27.07 20.49
CA GLU A 366 19.84 -28.49 20.12
C GLU A 366 18.54 -29.28 20.07
N ASN A 367 17.42 -28.70 20.58
CA ASN A 367 16.16 -29.42 20.71
C ASN A 367 15.06 -28.77 19.89
N PRO A 368 14.67 -29.35 18.75
CA PRO A 368 13.59 -28.77 17.92
C PRO A 368 12.20 -28.93 18.57
N ASP A 369 11.35 -27.93 18.37
CA ASP A 369 9.97 -28.00 18.86
C ASP A 369 9.09 -28.93 18.00
N PHE A 370 9.48 -29.11 16.73
CA PHE A 370 8.73 -29.89 15.74
C PHE A 370 9.62 -30.89 15.02
N VAL A 371 9.05 -32.01 14.61
CA VAL A 371 9.52 -32.78 13.46
C VAL A 371 8.73 -32.33 12.23
N VAL A 372 9.41 -32.24 11.09
CA VAL A 372 8.79 -31.81 9.82
C VAL A 372 9.06 -32.87 8.76
N ILE A 373 8.04 -33.24 8.03
CA ILE A 373 8.15 -34.01 6.78
C ILE A 373 7.81 -33.05 5.65
N ASP A 374 8.78 -32.80 4.77
CA ASP A 374 8.62 -31.95 3.60
C ASP A 374 8.29 -32.83 2.38
N ILE A 375 7.14 -32.59 1.78
CA ILE A 375 6.61 -33.37 0.63
C ILE A 375 6.79 -32.53 -0.61
N ASP A 376 7.75 -32.90 -1.43
CA ASP A 376 8.21 -32.11 -2.59
C ASP A 376 7.95 -32.87 -3.91
N PRO A 377 6.83 -32.60 -4.62
CA PRO A 377 6.51 -33.23 -5.89
C PRO A 377 7.47 -32.76 -6.98
N HIS A 378 7.96 -33.73 -7.80
CA HIS A 378 8.87 -33.45 -8.91
C HIS A 378 8.30 -34.00 -10.21
N ASP A 379 7.84 -33.09 -11.08
CA ASP A 379 7.19 -33.39 -12.37
C ASP A 379 6.01 -34.36 -12.27
N VAL A 380 5.26 -34.23 -11.17
CA VAL A 380 4.05 -35.01 -10.87
C VAL A 380 2.88 -34.07 -10.52
N PRO A 381 1.62 -34.52 -10.71
CA PRO A 381 0.46 -33.74 -10.30
C PRO A 381 0.43 -33.48 -8.78
N PHE A 382 -0.08 -32.32 -8.37
CA PHE A 382 -0.23 -31.97 -6.95
C PHE A 382 -1.09 -32.99 -6.16
N THR A 383 -2.01 -33.65 -6.84
CA THR A 383 -2.83 -34.75 -6.26
C THR A 383 -1.99 -35.89 -5.70
N GLU A 384 -0.81 -36.18 -6.24
CA GLU A 384 0.12 -37.16 -5.69
C GLU A 384 0.72 -36.66 -4.37
N ALA A 385 1.11 -35.38 -4.29
CA ALA A 385 1.57 -34.78 -3.04
C ALA A 385 0.50 -34.88 -1.94
N VAL A 386 -0.78 -34.68 -2.29
CA VAL A 386 -1.91 -34.86 -1.38
C VAL A 386 -2.03 -36.32 -0.90
N GLN A 387 -1.89 -37.32 -1.81
CA GLN A 387 -1.91 -38.72 -1.44
C GLN A 387 -0.77 -39.08 -0.47
N VAL A 388 0.43 -38.57 -0.74
CA VAL A 388 1.60 -38.76 0.13
C VAL A 388 1.39 -38.10 1.49
N ALA A 389 0.77 -36.91 1.54
CA ALA A 389 0.46 -36.22 2.78
C ALA A 389 -0.57 -37.00 3.62
N LEU A 390 -1.62 -37.52 3.00
CA LEU A 390 -2.61 -38.36 3.68
C LEU A 390 -1.96 -39.64 4.24
N LYS A 391 -1.10 -40.30 3.46
CA LYS A 391 -0.37 -41.46 3.91
C LYS A 391 0.58 -41.12 5.05
N THR A 392 1.27 -40.01 4.97
CA THR A 392 2.14 -39.52 6.07
C THR A 392 1.32 -39.32 7.33
N LYS A 393 0.13 -38.72 7.22
CA LYS A 393 -0.80 -38.57 8.35
C LYS A 393 -1.19 -39.94 8.93
N GLU A 394 -1.56 -40.92 8.12
CA GLU A 394 -1.91 -42.28 8.58
C GLU A 394 -0.75 -42.93 9.37
N VAL A 395 0.51 -42.72 8.94
CA VAL A 395 1.69 -43.21 9.64
C VAL A 395 1.79 -42.58 11.06
N PHE A 396 1.59 -41.25 11.16
CA PHE A 396 1.58 -40.56 12.46
C PHE A 396 0.38 -40.97 13.33
N ASP A 397 -0.82 -41.15 12.75
CA ASP A 397 -2.02 -41.58 13.46
C ASP A 397 -1.83 -42.96 14.13
N ARG A 398 -1.15 -43.92 13.44
CA ARG A 398 -0.79 -45.23 14.02
C ARG A 398 0.13 -45.11 15.23
N MET A 399 0.92 -44.03 15.30
CA MET A 399 1.78 -43.71 16.44
C MET A 399 1.07 -42.84 17.50
N LYS A 400 -0.21 -42.51 17.27
CA LYS A 400 -1.02 -41.63 18.14
C LYS A 400 -0.39 -40.25 18.30
N LEU A 401 0.14 -39.70 17.20
CA LEU A 401 0.76 -38.36 17.12
C LEU A 401 -0.05 -37.46 16.23
N ASP A 402 -0.41 -36.30 16.76
CA ASP A 402 -1.15 -35.27 16.01
C ASP A 402 -0.22 -34.52 15.03
N VAL A 403 -0.70 -34.31 13.83
CA VAL A 403 0.03 -33.56 12.79
C VAL A 403 -0.78 -32.40 12.23
N PHE A 404 -0.05 -31.37 11.81
CA PHE A 404 -0.59 -30.19 11.16
C PHE A 404 0.03 -30.04 9.77
N ILE A 405 -0.77 -29.63 8.80
CA ILE A 405 -0.34 -29.49 7.41
C ILE A 405 -0.36 -28.03 6.99
N LYS A 406 0.61 -27.63 6.18
CA LYS A 406 0.61 -26.37 5.43
C LYS A 406 1.12 -26.59 4.01
N THR A 407 0.79 -25.66 3.10
CA THR A 407 1.43 -25.58 1.78
C THR A 407 2.89 -25.13 1.93
N SER A 408 3.78 -25.60 1.05
CA SER A 408 5.19 -25.18 1.09
C SER A 408 5.38 -23.71 0.67
N GLY A 409 4.41 -23.15 -0.08
CA GLY A 409 4.54 -21.84 -0.75
C GLY A 409 5.04 -21.98 -2.19
N SER A 410 5.38 -23.19 -2.65
CA SER A 410 5.76 -23.51 -4.03
C SER A 410 4.86 -24.61 -4.59
N LYS A 411 5.32 -25.86 -4.59
CA LYS A 411 4.62 -26.98 -5.21
C LYS A 411 4.24 -28.07 -4.21
N GLY A 412 4.73 -28.03 -2.99
CA GLY A 412 4.67 -29.10 -2.03
C GLY A 412 3.85 -28.81 -0.77
N LEU A 413 3.97 -29.70 0.20
CA LEU A 413 3.28 -29.66 1.48
C LEU A 413 4.26 -29.96 2.62
N HIS A 414 4.13 -29.24 3.74
CA HIS A 414 4.88 -29.54 4.96
C HIS A 414 3.95 -30.11 6.02
N ILE A 415 4.35 -31.21 6.64
CA ILE A 415 3.64 -31.84 7.76
C ILE A 415 4.47 -31.65 9.02
N TYR A 416 3.87 -31.06 10.02
CA TYR A 416 4.47 -30.76 11.32
C TYR A 416 3.87 -31.64 12.41
N CYS A 417 4.73 -32.25 13.26
CA CYS A 417 4.31 -32.85 14.51
C CYS A 417 5.04 -32.15 15.67
N TYR A 418 4.30 -31.73 16.68
CA TYR A 418 4.84 -30.99 17.82
C TYR A 418 5.52 -31.95 18.81
N LEU A 419 6.78 -31.68 19.16
CA LEU A 419 7.61 -32.49 20.07
C LEU A 419 7.90 -31.78 21.40
N GLY A 420 7.68 -30.46 21.49
CA GLY A 420 7.90 -29.68 22.70
C GLY A 420 9.36 -29.61 23.17
N ALA A 421 10.31 -29.65 22.24
CA ALA A 421 11.75 -29.57 22.49
C ALA A 421 12.24 -30.65 23.51
N LYS A 422 11.70 -31.86 23.43
CA LYS A 422 12.05 -33.00 24.32
C LYS A 422 13.23 -33.83 23.81
N TYR A 423 13.44 -33.83 22.50
CA TYR A 423 14.42 -34.66 21.80
C TYR A 423 15.43 -33.77 21.08
N ASP A 424 16.64 -34.27 20.87
CA ASP A 424 17.66 -33.59 20.08
C ASP A 424 17.45 -33.78 18.56
N TYR A 425 18.20 -33.00 17.76
CA TYR A 425 18.11 -33.06 16.31
C TYR A 425 18.48 -34.45 15.73
N ASP A 426 19.40 -35.18 16.34
CA ASP A 426 19.81 -36.48 15.81
C ASP A 426 18.67 -37.47 15.94
N PHE A 427 18.02 -37.50 17.10
CA PHE A 427 16.84 -38.33 17.32
C PHE A 427 15.68 -37.92 16.39
N VAL A 428 15.38 -36.61 16.28
CA VAL A 428 14.27 -36.11 15.46
C VAL A 428 14.49 -36.41 13.99
N LYS A 429 15.72 -36.28 13.50
CA LYS A 429 16.08 -36.65 12.12
C LYS A 429 15.92 -38.14 11.87
N MET A 430 16.40 -38.98 12.79
CA MET A 430 16.25 -40.45 12.70
C MET A 430 14.76 -40.84 12.68
N PHE A 431 13.95 -40.22 13.54
CA PHE A 431 12.50 -40.42 13.56
C PHE A 431 11.83 -39.97 12.25
N ALA A 432 12.16 -38.81 11.73
CA ALA A 432 11.66 -38.32 10.44
C ALA A 432 12.05 -39.26 9.28
N GLU A 433 13.29 -39.77 9.29
CA GLU A 433 13.77 -40.73 8.30
C GLU A 433 12.97 -42.02 8.36
N TYR A 434 12.67 -42.52 9.58
CA TYR A 434 11.84 -43.71 9.79
C TYR A 434 10.42 -43.51 9.21
N VAL A 435 9.77 -42.36 9.49
CA VAL A 435 8.47 -42.02 8.93
C VAL A 435 8.54 -41.97 7.39
N ALA A 436 9.54 -41.31 6.83
CA ALA A 436 9.73 -41.22 5.39
C ALA A 436 9.91 -42.61 4.71
N LYS A 437 10.67 -43.49 5.35
CA LYS A 437 10.84 -44.89 4.90
C LYS A 437 9.53 -45.68 4.92
N LEU A 438 8.71 -45.51 5.95
CA LEU A 438 7.39 -46.16 6.02
C LEU A 438 6.48 -45.66 4.92
N VAL A 439 6.40 -44.36 4.70
CA VAL A 439 5.61 -43.74 3.62
C VAL A 439 6.08 -44.24 2.24
N ASN A 440 7.40 -44.30 2.02
CA ASN A 440 7.97 -44.79 0.76
C ASN A 440 7.72 -46.30 0.57
N HIS A 441 7.73 -47.09 1.65
CA HIS A 441 7.42 -48.52 1.59
C HIS A 441 5.95 -48.75 1.21
N GLU A 442 5.03 -47.93 1.67
CA GLU A 442 3.60 -48.07 1.38
C GLU A 442 3.17 -47.45 0.05
N LEU A 443 3.94 -46.49 -0.47
CA LEU A 443 3.70 -45.80 -1.78
C LEU A 443 4.94 -45.79 -2.67
N PRO A 444 5.56 -46.96 -2.98
CA PRO A 444 6.87 -47.01 -3.65
C PRO A 444 6.85 -46.49 -5.07
N ASP A 445 5.69 -46.50 -5.74
CA ASP A 445 5.56 -46.08 -7.14
C ASP A 445 5.56 -44.58 -7.31
N ILE A 446 5.01 -43.82 -6.34
CA ILE A 446 4.83 -42.39 -6.43
C ILE A 446 5.76 -41.62 -5.48
N THR A 447 6.48 -42.25 -4.57
CA THR A 447 7.37 -41.60 -3.60
C THR A 447 8.83 -41.99 -3.79
N SER A 448 9.72 -41.18 -3.24
CA SER A 448 11.15 -41.45 -3.10
C SER A 448 11.71 -40.74 -1.90
N ILE A 449 12.71 -41.36 -1.24
CA ILE A 449 13.56 -40.73 -0.20
C ILE A 449 14.95 -40.34 -0.74
N GLU A 450 15.17 -40.50 -2.06
CA GLU A 450 16.41 -40.11 -2.72
C GLU A 450 16.46 -38.59 -2.93
N ARG A 451 17.49 -37.93 -2.43
CA ARG A 451 17.64 -36.48 -2.48
C ARG A 451 17.81 -35.94 -3.89
N SER A 452 18.55 -36.66 -4.75
CA SER A 452 18.85 -36.21 -6.10
C SER A 452 17.64 -36.29 -7.03
N PRO A 453 17.11 -35.18 -7.59
CA PRO A 453 16.02 -35.22 -8.55
C PRO A 453 16.28 -36.13 -9.75
N ALA A 454 17.52 -36.15 -10.26
CA ALA A 454 17.91 -36.99 -11.38
C ALA A 454 17.75 -38.51 -11.11
N LYS A 455 17.81 -38.91 -9.85
CA LYS A 455 17.65 -40.31 -9.42
C LYS A 455 16.21 -40.68 -9.01
N ARG A 456 15.32 -39.69 -8.99
CA ARG A 456 13.90 -39.86 -8.63
C ARG A 456 12.95 -39.25 -9.66
N PRO A 457 13.09 -39.53 -10.95
CA PRO A 457 12.25 -38.91 -11.97
C PRO A 457 10.77 -39.23 -11.73
N LYS A 458 9.92 -38.19 -11.86
CA LYS A 458 8.46 -38.30 -11.71
C LYS A 458 8.01 -38.98 -10.39
N LYS A 459 8.62 -38.59 -9.28
CA LYS A 459 8.25 -39.04 -7.92
C LYS A 459 8.21 -37.89 -6.96
N THR A 460 7.32 -37.96 -5.98
CA THR A 460 7.26 -37.06 -4.85
C THR A 460 8.38 -37.41 -3.85
N TYR A 461 9.22 -36.44 -3.53
CA TYR A 461 10.26 -36.59 -2.50
C TYR A 461 9.67 -36.41 -1.12
N VAL A 462 9.93 -37.39 -0.24
CA VAL A 462 9.58 -37.32 1.16
C VAL A 462 10.83 -36.93 1.94
N ASP A 463 11.03 -35.60 2.09
CA ASP A 463 12.25 -35.04 2.68
C ASP A 463 12.16 -35.03 4.21
N PHE A 464 13.12 -35.69 4.84
CA PHE A 464 13.34 -35.73 6.28
C PHE A 464 14.57 -34.92 6.72
N LEU A 465 15.37 -34.42 5.77
CA LEU A 465 16.65 -33.73 6.02
C LEU A 465 16.48 -32.32 6.57
N GLN A 466 15.27 -31.78 6.51
CA GLN A 466 14.96 -30.49 7.16
C GLN A 466 15.12 -30.57 8.69
N ASN A 467 15.09 -31.77 9.26
CA ASN A 467 15.23 -31.98 10.69
C ASN A 467 16.70 -32.07 11.15
N ARG A 468 17.55 -31.20 10.65
CA ARG A 468 18.93 -31.05 11.07
C ARG A 468 19.15 -29.69 11.74
N ARG A 469 20.10 -29.62 12.64
CA ARG A 469 20.47 -28.40 13.31
C ARG A 469 20.79 -27.29 12.28
N GLY A 470 20.26 -26.09 12.49
CA GLY A 470 20.49 -24.94 11.61
C GLY A 470 19.76 -25.00 10.26
N GLN A 471 19.01 -26.06 9.96
CA GLN A 471 18.06 -26.04 8.84
C GLN A 471 16.85 -25.18 9.17
N THR A 472 16.29 -24.58 8.15
CA THR A 472 15.16 -23.65 8.25
C THR A 472 14.10 -24.02 7.24
N ILE A 473 12.87 -23.71 7.54
CA ILE A 473 11.73 -23.97 6.67
C ILE A 473 10.79 -22.77 6.69
N ALA A 474 10.12 -22.51 5.56
CA ALA A 474 9.19 -21.38 5.44
C ALA A 474 8.14 -21.42 6.55
N CYS A 475 8.00 -20.31 7.28
CA CYS A 475 7.06 -20.17 8.39
C CYS A 475 5.60 -20.31 7.90
N PRO A 476 4.68 -20.86 8.72
CA PRO A 476 3.25 -20.71 8.44
C PRO A 476 2.89 -19.25 8.19
N TYR A 477 2.03 -19.02 7.18
CA TYR A 477 1.59 -17.69 6.73
C TYR A 477 2.70 -16.80 6.14
N SER A 478 3.92 -17.30 5.93
CA SER A 478 4.91 -16.59 5.10
C SER A 478 4.50 -16.58 3.64
N VAL A 479 4.78 -15.48 2.96
CA VAL A 479 4.51 -15.33 1.52
C VAL A 479 5.50 -16.16 0.72
#